data_2ff793789e950ea4f8483a79d0103f11
#
_entry.id   2ff793789e950ea4f8483a79d0103f11
#
_cell.length_a   1.000
_cell.length_b   1.000
_cell.length_c   1.000
_cell.angle_alpha   90.00
_cell.angle_beta   90.00
_cell.angle_gamma   90.00
#
_symmetry.space_group_name_H-M   'P 1'
#
loop_
_entity.id
_entity.type
_entity.pdbx_description
1 polymer ?
#
loop_
_entity_poly.entity_id
_entity_poly.type
_entity_poly.pdbx_seq_one_letter_code
_entity_poly.pdbx_strand_id
1 'polypeptide(L)'
;MSSEEKKNEQTSETMEPPKSVSGIIKHLGPGIIIAGSIVGSGELVATTLAGAQAGFILLWLIIIGCIIKVFVQVEFGRHTMIWSKTPMKALNDVPGPKVKNGANWILWFWLVMTCLVVVQQGGILGAIGEACTMVQPLTEQGDVYNKEMSTKINAIIKTAQDPSVAEVNKDALNLNPDKPKDIKLWAIGIALLSSALLFYGKFGLIQWVSTVLVFGFTVITIINLAMLQTKPEWAISFADLKRGLSFGLPESIGGVSSLHAAMAAFGIIGVGAAELIQYPYWCLEKGYSKFTGKRDDSSGWKSRAKGWIRILKIDAWTSMCVYTFSTIAFYLLGATVLGRIKLMPEQNNLVRTLGEMYVPVFGDWAQEIFVFGAFAVLYSTFFLAAAGMSRVVADGFGLFGFLKNDEENRMKWSRIISGIWPLMALGLFLFLNKAPSTMILWSGITQVMMLPILGVAALYFRYKCTDVEELQPTKAWDVFLWISVSGMFAIGFWTAYDKLFG
;
A
#
# COMPACT_ATOMS: atom_id res chain seq x y z
N MET A 1 -13.21 45.99 -2.54
CA MET A 1 -13.00 44.95 -3.56
C MET A 1 -14.33 44.36 -3.93
N SER A 2 -14.75 44.55 -5.17
CA SER A 2 -16.04 44.09 -5.67
C SER A 2 -16.06 42.56 -5.82
N SER A 3 -17.26 41.97 -5.82
CA SER A 3 -17.46 40.52 -6.04
C SER A 3 -16.91 40.06 -7.40
N GLU A 4 -16.69 40.99 -8.35
CA GLU A 4 -16.07 40.74 -9.64
C GLU A 4 -14.53 40.64 -9.55
N GLU A 5 -13.87 41.42 -8.69
CA GLU A 5 -12.43 41.27 -8.43
C GLU A 5 -12.06 39.94 -7.81
N LYS A 6 -12.88 39.47 -6.84
CA LYS A 6 -12.70 38.10 -6.26
C LYS A 6 -12.97 36.98 -7.27
N LYS A 7 -13.82 37.21 -8.26
CA LYS A 7 -14.10 36.28 -9.34
C LYS A 7 -12.98 36.24 -10.38
N ASN A 8 -12.28 37.36 -10.61
CA ASN A 8 -11.12 37.43 -11.48
C ASN A 8 -9.83 36.89 -10.84
N GLU A 9 -9.64 36.96 -9.52
CA GLU A 9 -8.49 36.32 -8.87
C GLU A 9 -8.54 34.80 -8.90
N GLN A 10 -9.71 34.16 -9.04
CA GLN A 10 -9.84 32.71 -9.24
C GLN A 10 -9.53 32.25 -10.67
N THR A 11 -9.35 33.12 -11.63
CA THR A 11 -9.16 32.77 -13.04
C THR A 11 -7.70 32.77 -13.52
N SER A 12 -6.68 32.99 -12.66
CA SER A 12 -5.32 33.27 -13.16
C SER A 12 -4.21 32.28 -12.78
N GLU A 13 -4.49 31.04 -12.37
CA GLU A 13 -3.43 30.08 -12.08
C GLU A 13 -3.39 28.87 -13.03
N THR A 14 -3.84 29.04 -14.28
CA THR A 14 -3.56 28.03 -15.30
C THR A 14 -2.07 28.04 -15.62
N MET A 15 -1.48 26.86 -15.76
CA MET A 15 -0.08 26.70 -16.08
C MET A 15 0.10 25.77 -17.27
N GLU A 16 0.91 26.21 -18.24
CA GLU A 16 1.29 25.33 -19.33
C GLU A 16 2.11 24.15 -18.83
N PRO A 17 1.84 22.93 -19.31
CA PRO A 17 2.56 21.74 -18.89
C PRO A 17 4.05 21.84 -19.24
N PRO A 18 4.95 21.53 -18.30
CA PRO A 18 6.39 21.60 -18.55
C PRO A 18 6.80 20.61 -19.64
N LYS A 19 7.68 21.09 -20.56
CA LYS A 19 8.23 20.28 -21.65
C LYS A 19 9.60 19.68 -21.32
N SER A 20 10.37 20.32 -20.43
CA SER A 20 11.70 19.86 -20.03
C SER A 20 11.60 18.72 -18.99
N VAL A 21 12.57 17.81 -19.01
CA VAL A 21 12.67 16.69 -18.04
C VAL A 21 12.74 17.22 -16.61
N SER A 22 13.56 18.24 -16.35
CA SER A 22 13.66 18.87 -15.02
C SER A 22 12.33 19.49 -14.58
N GLY A 23 11.59 20.12 -15.50
CA GLY A 23 10.26 20.65 -15.22
C GLY A 23 9.25 19.55 -14.88
N ILE A 24 9.27 18.43 -15.61
CA ILE A 24 8.40 17.28 -15.32
C ILE A 24 8.72 16.73 -13.94
N ILE A 25 9.99 16.47 -13.62
CA ILE A 25 10.41 15.91 -12.32
C ILE A 25 9.93 16.76 -11.14
N LYS A 26 9.97 18.10 -11.25
CA LYS A 26 9.47 19.01 -10.19
C LYS A 26 7.96 18.86 -9.93
N HIS A 27 7.20 18.39 -10.91
CA HIS A 27 5.76 18.22 -10.78
C HIS A 27 5.35 16.77 -10.42
N LEU A 28 6.27 15.81 -10.45
CA LEU A 28 6.00 14.49 -9.89
C LEU A 28 5.81 14.62 -8.38
N GLY A 29 5.02 13.74 -7.81
CA GLY A 29 4.79 13.74 -6.36
C GLY A 29 3.64 12.84 -5.91
N PRO A 30 2.44 12.95 -6.50
CA PRO A 30 1.31 12.10 -6.14
C PRO A 30 1.67 10.61 -6.13
N GLY A 31 2.32 10.13 -7.18
CA GLY A 31 2.77 8.74 -7.28
C GLY A 31 3.85 8.38 -6.26
N ILE A 32 4.77 9.31 -5.95
CA ILE A 32 5.80 9.08 -4.93
C ILE A 32 5.18 8.96 -3.53
N ILE A 33 4.17 9.78 -3.22
CA ILE A 33 3.41 9.68 -1.96
C ILE A 33 2.74 8.31 -1.87
N ILE A 34 2.10 7.88 -2.96
CA ILE A 34 1.45 6.57 -3.03
C ILE A 34 2.49 5.46 -2.88
N ALA A 35 3.65 5.51 -3.54
CA ALA A 35 4.72 4.53 -3.36
C ALA A 35 5.18 4.44 -1.90
N GLY A 36 5.33 5.58 -1.22
CA GLY A 36 5.67 5.63 0.21
C GLY A 36 4.57 5.08 1.13
N SER A 37 3.30 5.15 0.72
CA SER A 37 2.17 4.53 1.43
C SER A 37 2.11 3.00 1.22
N ILE A 38 2.54 2.53 0.06
CA ILE A 38 2.47 1.12 -0.35
C ILE A 38 3.59 0.29 0.28
N VAL A 39 4.86 0.77 0.20
CA VAL A 39 6.07 -0.01 0.55
C VAL A 39 6.18 -0.31 2.05
N GLY A 40 5.13 -0.62 2.74
CA GLY A 40 5.13 -0.98 4.17
C GLY A 40 4.40 -2.29 4.39
N SER A 41 3.10 -2.19 4.59
CA SER A 41 2.29 -3.38 4.88
C SER A 41 2.12 -4.30 3.68
N GLY A 42 2.08 -3.76 2.46
CA GLY A 42 1.97 -4.55 1.23
C GLY A 42 3.26 -5.32 0.96
N GLU A 43 4.32 -4.59 0.73
CA GLU A 43 5.59 -5.15 0.26
C GLU A 43 6.36 -5.84 1.37
N LEU A 44 6.64 -5.13 2.47
CA LEU A 44 7.44 -5.69 3.55
C LEU A 44 6.76 -6.87 4.24
N VAL A 45 5.45 -6.81 4.49
CA VAL A 45 4.74 -7.84 5.26
C VAL A 45 4.07 -8.86 4.34
N ALA A 46 3.07 -8.44 3.56
CA ALA A 46 2.23 -9.39 2.83
C ALA A 46 2.98 -10.08 1.68
N THR A 47 3.83 -9.35 0.96
CA THR A 47 4.59 -9.92 -0.16
C THR A 47 5.68 -10.88 0.33
N THR A 48 6.38 -10.52 1.40
CA THR A 48 7.38 -11.40 2.02
C THR A 48 6.76 -12.68 2.57
N LEU A 49 5.60 -12.55 3.23
CA LEU A 49 4.84 -13.71 3.72
C LEU A 49 4.40 -14.62 2.56
N ALA A 50 3.89 -14.04 1.47
CA ALA A 50 3.52 -14.80 0.28
C ALA A 50 4.74 -15.53 -0.32
N GLY A 51 5.91 -14.88 -0.38
CA GLY A 51 7.17 -15.50 -0.81
C GLY A 51 7.62 -16.64 0.12
N ALA A 52 7.56 -16.43 1.42
CA ALA A 52 7.92 -17.45 2.41
C ALA A 52 7.03 -18.70 2.33
N GLN A 53 5.73 -18.51 2.09
CA GLN A 53 4.73 -19.60 2.02
C GLN A 53 4.70 -20.31 0.67
N ALA A 54 4.74 -19.57 -0.44
CA ALA A 54 4.59 -20.10 -1.78
C ALA A 54 5.94 -20.39 -2.50
N GLY A 55 7.06 -19.96 -1.92
CA GLY A 55 8.35 -19.99 -2.61
C GLY A 55 8.33 -19.11 -3.86
N PHE A 56 8.96 -19.57 -4.94
CA PHE A 56 9.08 -18.76 -6.16
C PHE A 56 7.85 -18.79 -7.07
N ILE A 57 6.95 -19.77 -6.92
CA ILE A 57 5.91 -20.11 -7.92
C ILE A 57 4.92 -18.99 -8.25
N LEU A 58 4.72 -18.03 -7.35
CA LEU A 58 3.80 -16.89 -7.52
C LEU A 58 4.48 -15.58 -7.95
N LEU A 59 5.77 -15.61 -8.31
CA LEU A 59 6.49 -14.40 -8.75
C LEU A 59 5.79 -13.71 -9.93
N TRP A 60 5.25 -14.49 -10.87
CA TRP A 60 4.48 -13.97 -12.01
C TRP A 60 3.24 -13.19 -11.57
N LEU A 61 2.52 -13.67 -10.54
CA LEU A 61 1.33 -13.03 -10.01
C LEU A 61 1.67 -11.68 -9.34
N ILE A 62 2.79 -11.65 -8.61
CA ILE A 62 3.31 -10.43 -7.97
C ILE A 62 3.63 -9.37 -9.03
N ILE A 63 4.38 -9.73 -10.08
CA ILE A 63 4.77 -8.82 -11.15
C ILE A 63 3.53 -8.29 -11.89
N ILE A 64 2.65 -9.18 -12.31
CA ILE A 64 1.42 -8.81 -13.01
C ILE A 64 0.54 -7.92 -12.11
N GLY A 65 0.39 -8.28 -10.83
CA GLY A 65 -0.39 -7.53 -9.85
C GLY A 65 0.08 -6.09 -9.67
N CYS A 66 1.38 -5.84 -9.77
CA CYS A 66 1.92 -4.48 -9.75
C CYS A 66 1.60 -3.70 -11.04
N ILE A 67 1.74 -4.34 -12.20
CA ILE A 67 1.64 -3.66 -13.50
C ILE A 67 0.20 -3.34 -13.88
N ILE A 68 -0.73 -4.29 -13.74
CA ILE A 68 -2.08 -4.12 -14.27
C ILE A 68 -2.84 -2.98 -13.60
N LYS A 69 -2.60 -2.72 -12.33
CA LYS A 69 -3.35 -1.71 -11.57
C LYS A 69 -3.05 -0.28 -11.99
N VAL A 70 -1.89 -0.01 -12.61
CA VAL A 70 -1.52 1.34 -13.06
C VAL A 70 -2.47 1.88 -14.14
N PHE A 71 -3.03 1.01 -14.97
CA PHE A 71 -3.97 1.43 -16.00
C PHE A 71 -5.25 1.99 -15.38
N VAL A 72 -5.77 1.34 -14.35
CA VAL A 72 -6.93 1.81 -13.58
C VAL A 72 -6.59 3.10 -12.83
N GLN A 73 -5.41 3.17 -12.19
CA GLN A 73 -4.91 4.37 -11.50
C GLN A 73 -4.90 5.60 -12.41
N VAL A 74 -4.41 5.44 -13.63
CA VAL A 74 -4.36 6.52 -14.62
C VAL A 74 -5.75 6.95 -15.07
N GLU A 75 -6.70 6.04 -15.24
CA GLU A 75 -8.08 6.42 -15.64
C GLU A 75 -8.81 7.18 -14.53
N PHE A 76 -8.62 6.83 -13.26
CA PHE A 76 -9.11 7.61 -12.12
C PHE A 76 -8.51 9.02 -12.12
N GLY A 77 -7.21 9.14 -12.29
CA GLY A 77 -6.53 10.43 -12.38
C GLY A 77 -6.98 11.24 -13.59
N ARG A 78 -7.11 10.63 -14.78
CA ARG A 78 -7.62 11.26 -15.99
C ARG A 78 -9.01 11.87 -15.79
N HIS A 79 -9.94 11.08 -15.23
CA HIS A 79 -11.29 11.53 -14.94
C HIS A 79 -11.27 12.76 -14.00
N THR A 80 -10.51 12.67 -12.92
CA THR A 80 -10.38 13.75 -11.94
C THR A 80 -9.82 15.04 -12.59
N MET A 81 -8.88 14.92 -13.51
CA MET A 81 -8.31 16.09 -14.21
C MET A 81 -9.29 16.70 -15.19
N ILE A 82 -10.04 15.92 -15.96
CA ILE A 82 -10.99 16.41 -16.95
C ILE A 82 -12.18 17.10 -16.27
N TRP A 83 -12.69 16.51 -15.19
CA TRP A 83 -13.93 16.95 -14.56
C TRP A 83 -13.71 17.77 -13.29
N SER A 84 -12.49 17.90 -12.80
CA SER A 84 -12.17 18.54 -11.51
C SER A 84 -13.00 17.98 -10.32
N LYS A 85 -13.41 16.71 -10.43
CA LYS A 85 -14.20 16.01 -9.42
C LYS A 85 -13.29 15.14 -8.55
N THR A 86 -13.62 15.05 -7.28
CA THR A 86 -12.97 14.10 -6.38
C THR A 86 -13.32 12.66 -6.77
N PRO A 87 -12.45 11.69 -6.51
CA PRO A 87 -12.70 10.27 -6.79
C PRO A 87 -14.00 9.74 -6.17
N MET A 88 -14.33 10.13 -4.95
CA MET A 88 -15.56 9.68 -4.29
C MET A 88 -16.82 10.21 -5.00
N LYS A 89 -16.80 11.48 -5.44
CA LYS A 89 -17.88 12.04 -6.28
C LYS A 89 -17.98 11.32 -7.61
N ALA A 90 -16.83 11.03 -8.24
CA ALA A 90 -16.80 10.28 -9.49
C ALA A 90 -17.37 8.86 -9.34
N LEU A 91 -17.00 8.15 -8.27
CA LEU A 91 -17.57 6.83 -7.95
C LEU A 91 -19.06 6.90 -7.67
N ASN A 92 -19.56 7.97 -7.05
CA ASN A 92 -20.99 8.16 -6.81
C ASN A 92 -21.80 8.46 -8.09
N ASP A 93 -21.13 8.90 -9.15
CA ASP A 93 -21.76 9.15 -10.46
C ASP A 93 -21.85 7.87 -11.33
N VAL A 94 -21.16 6.80 -10.96
CA VAL A 94 -21.23 5.51 -11.67
C VAL A 94 -22.67 4.97 -11.57
N PRO A 95 -23.28 4.51 -12.67
CA PRO A 95 -24.65 3.98 -12.68
C PRO A 95 -24.84 2.82 -11.72
N GLY A 96 -26.02 2.75 -11.11
CA GLY A 96 -26.44 1.68 -10.23
C GLY A 96 -27.36 2.12 -9.11
N PRO A 97 -27.74 1.22 -8.20
CA PRO A 97 -28.66 1.53 -7.10
C PRO A 97 -28.12 2.65 -6.19
N LYS A 98 -28.99 3.60 -5.86
CA LYS A 98 -28.72 4.67 -4.91
C LYS A 98 -29.71 4.62 -3.75
N VAL A 99 -29.23 4.89 -2.53
CA VAL A 99 -30.11 5.07 -1.37
C VAL A 99 -30.73 6.46 -1.35
N LYS A 100 -31.76 6.65 -0.52
CA LYS A 100 -32.50 7.94 -0.43
C LYS A 100 -31.63 9.17 -0.18
N ASN A 101 -30.51 9.01 0.51
CA ASN A 101 -29.53 10.10 0.77
C ASN A 101 -28.57 10.37 -0.40
N GLY A 102 -28.70 9.66 -1.52
CA GLY A 102 -27.91 9.91 -2.73
C GLY A 102 -26.62 9.11 -2.87
N ALA A 103 -26.18 8.38 -1.83
CA ALA A 103 -25.00 7.51 -1.90
C ALA A 103 -25.30 6.25 -2.73
N ASN A 104 -24.45 5.93 -3.73
CA ASN A 104 -24.62 4.75 -4.55
C ASN A 104 -24.02 3.50 -3.88
N TRP A 105 -24.29 2.33 -4.47
CA TRP A 105 -23.86 1.03 -3.96
C TRP A 105 -22.35 0.90 -3.80
N ILE A 106 -21.53 1.56 -4.65
CA ILE A 106 -20.07 1.52 -4.58
C ILE A 106 -19.57 2.14 -3.27
N LEU A 107 -20.20 3.23 -2.81
CA LEU A 107 -19.83 3.90 -1.57
C LEU A 107 -20.06 3.00 -0.34
N TRP A 108 -21.05 2.12 -0.39
CA TRP A 108 -21.29 1.15 0.70
C TRP A 108 -20.20 0.08 0.75
N PHE A 109 -19.78 -0.46 -0.41
CA PHE A 109 -18.63 -1.37 -0.48
C PHE A 109 -17.35 -0.69 -0.02
N TRP A 110 -17.13 0.55 -0.46
CA TRP A 110 -16.01 1.36 0.00
C TRP A 110 -16.03 1.57 1.53
N LEU A 111 -17.19 1.80 2.14
CA LEU A 111 -17.31 1.97 3.58
C LEU A 111 -16.85 0.72 4.34
N VAL A 112 -17.30 -0.46 3.90
CA VAL A 112 -16.88 -1.75 4.48
C VAL A 112 -15.37 -1.93 4.33
N MET A 113 -14.83 -1.69 3.13
CA MET A 113 -13.38 -1.74 2.90
C MET A 113 -12.64 -0.77 3.83
N THR A 114 -13.14 0.45 4.00
CA THR A 114 -12.52 1.47 4.85
C THR A 114 -12.44 1.04 6.31
N CYS A 115 -13.46 0.38 6.85
CA CYS A 115 -13.41 -0.19 8.20
C CYS A 115 -12.26 -1.19 8.35
N LEU A 116 -12.04 -2.05 7.35
CA LEU A 116 -10.94 -3.01 7.36
C LEU A 116 -9.56 -2.36 7.11
N VAL A 117 -9.51 -1.23 6.39
CA VAL A 117 -8.29 -0.42 6.27
C VAL A 117 -7.88 0.16 7.62
N VAL A 118 -8.82 0.58 8.49
CA VAL A 118 -8.49 0.99 9.86
C VAL A 118 -7.93 -0.18 10.67
N VAL A 119 -8.48 -1.39 10.50
CA VAL A 119 -7.93 -2.61 11.12
C VAL A 119 -6.49 -2.87 10.64
N GLN A 120 -6.22 -2.75 9.34
CA GLN A 120 -4.86 -2.85 8.78
C GLN A 120 -3.90 -1.86 9.44
N GLN A 121 -4.34 -0.61 9.62
CA GLN A 121 -3.53 0.41 10.28
C GLN A 121 -3.22 0.05 11.73
N GLY A 122 -4.17 -0.59 12.44
CA GLY A 122 -3.91 -1.18 13.76
C GLY A 122 -2.83 -2.27 13.73
N GLY A 123 -2.85 -3.12 12.72
CA GLY A 123 -1.80 -4.14 12.50
C GLY A 123 -0.43 -3.51 12.22
N ILE A 124 -0.37 -2.49 11.36
CA ILE A 124 0.87 -1.74 11.07
C ILE A 124 1.41 -1.09 12.35
N LEU A 125 0.54 -0.47 13.13
CA LEU A 125 0.92 0.15 14.41
C LEU A 125 1.48 -0.87 15.40
N GLY A 126 0.91 -2.07 15.46
CA GLY A 126 1.43 -3.19 16.25
C GLY A 126 2.83 -3.63 15.80
N ALA A 127 3.07 -3.71 14.48
CA ALA A 127 4.38 -4.03 13.91
C ALA A 127 5.42 -2.92 14.19
N ILE A 128 5.02 -1.64 14.16
CA ILE A 128 5.88 -0.53 14.56
C ILE A 128 6.24 -0.65 16.05
N GLY A 129 5.26 -0.97 16.90
CA GLY A 129 5.49 -1.22 18.32
C GLY A 129 6.47 -2.37 18.58
N GLU A 130 6.39 -3.46 17.79
CA GLU A 130 7.35 -4.57 17.83
C GLU A 130 8.75 -4.10 17.43
N ALA A 131 8.89 -3.37 16.32
CA ALA A 131 10.16 -2.81 15.89
C ALA A 131 10.81 -1.93 16.96
N CYS A 132 10.05 -1.03 17.57
CA CYS A 132 10.52 -0.19 18.66
C CYS A 132 10.94 -1.00 19.91
N THR A 133 10.16 -2.03 20.27
CA THR A 133 10.47 -2.90 21.41
C THR A 133 11.76 -3.69 21.19
N MET A 134 12.07 -4.09 19.94
CA MET A 134 13.31 -4.78 19.62
C MET A 134 14.56 -3.90 19.85
N VAL A 135 14.46 -2.60 19.53
CA VAL A 135 15.57 -1.65 19.72
C VAL A 135 15.65 -1.17 21.17
N GLN A 136 14.51 -0.82 21.74
CA GLN A 136 14.44 -0.18 23.06
C GLN A 136 13.27 -0.79 23.85
N PRO A 137 13.49 -1.89 24.56
CA PRO A 137 12.51 -2.39 25.52
C PRO A 137 12.29 -1.37 26.63
N LEU A 138 11.04 -1.18 27.04
CA LEU A 138 10.65 -0.22 28.08
C LEU A 138 10.53 -0.89 29.46
N THR A 139 10.37 -2.20 29.48
CA THR A 139 10.21 -2.99 30.70
C THR A 139 11.16 -4.19 30.71
N GLU A 140 11.43 -4.72 31.90
CA GLU A 140 12.22 -5.96 32.07
C GLU A 140 11.56 -7.14 31.29
N GLN A 141 10.23 -7.20 31.25
CA GLN A 141 9.51 -8.19 30.46
C GLN A 141 9.85 -8.11 28.97
N GLY A 142 9.97 -6.89 28.41
CA GLY A 142 10.37 -6.67 27.03
C GLY A 142 11.80 -7.12 26.76
N ASP A 143 12.73 -6.85 27.67
CA ASP A 143 14.14 -7.27 27.53
C ASP A 143 14.28 -8.80 27.57
N VAL A 144 13.62 -9.46 28.53
CA VAL A 144 13.58 -10.93 28.63
C VAL A 144 12.98 -11.54 27.36
N TYR A 145 11.85 -11.00 26.90
CA TYR A 145 11.21 -11.43 25.66
C TYR A 145 12.14 -11.33 24.45
N ASN A 146 12.84 -10.22 24.30
CA ASN A 146 13.79 -10.03 23.21
C ASN A 146 14.91 -11.08 23.22
N LYS A 147 15.52 -11.33 24.37
CA LYS A 147 16.60 -12.32 24.53
C LYS A 147 16.11 -13.74 24.24
N GLU A 148 14.95 -14.11 24.77
CA GLU A 148 14.35 -15.42 24.57
C GLU A 148 14.05 -15.67 23.09
N MET A 149 13.38 -14.72 22.43
CA MET A 149 13.00 -14.86 21.02
C MET A 149 14.18 -14.88 20.08
N SER A 150 15.21 -14.05 20.33
CA SER A 150 16.45 -14.09 19.55
C SER A 150 17.15 -15.45 19.69
N THR A 151 17.20 -16.01 20.88
CA THR A 151 17.80 -17.34 21.11
C THR A 151 17.05 -18.44 20.35
N LYS A 152 15.71 -18.44 20.39
CA LYS A 152 14.87 -19.41 19.68
C LYS A 152 15.02 -19.33 18.16
N ILE A 153 14.97 -18.12 17.58
CA ILE A 153 15.12 -17.92 16.15
C ILE A 153 16.52 -18.28 15.68
N ASN A 154 17.56 -17.89 16.42
CA ASN A 154 18.95 -18.25 16.11
C ASN A 154 19.17 -19.78 16.14
N ALA A 155 18.49 -20.51 17.02
CA ALA A 155 18.55 -21.98 17.04
C ALA A 155 17.99 -22.57 15.73
N ILE A 156 16.86 -22.05 15.24
CA ILE A 156 16.26 -22.48 13.96
C ILE A 156 17.20 -22.22 12.79
N ILE A 157 17.82 -21.03 12.74
CA ILE A 157 18.73 -20.65 11.66
C ILE A 157 19.97 -21.54 11.65
N LYS A 158 20.58 -21.78 12.82
CA LYS A 158 21.75 -22.67 12.93
C LYS A 158 21.43 -24.09 12.44
N THR A 159 20.30 -24.64 12.82
CA THR A 159 19.86 -25.97 12.35
C THR A 159 19.65 -25.99 10.83
N ALA A 160 19.15 -24.89 10.25
CA ALA A 160 18.93 -24.81 8.81
C ALA A 160 20.25 -24.63 8.00
N GLN A 161 21.27 -24.02 8.62
CA GLN A 161 22.57 -23.77 7.99
C GLN A 161 23.55 -24.97 8.15
N ASP A 162 23.42 -25.73 9.21
CA ASP A 162 24.30 -26.88 9.50
C ASP A 162 23.48 -28.16 9.66
N PRO A 163 23.47 -29.04 8.61
CA PRO A 163 22.77 -30.31 8.67
C PRO A 163 23.28 -31.28 9.76
N SER A 164 24.46 -31.02 10.33
CA SER A 164 25.01 -31.82 11.44
C SER A 164 24.38 -31.49 12.79
N VAL A 165 23.71 -30.32 12.89
CA VAL A 165 22.98 -29.91 14.09
C VAL A 165 21.65 -30.64 14.14
N ALA A 166 21.32 -31.22 15.30
CA ALA A 166 20.06 -31.93 15.50
C ALA A 166 18.86 -31.04 15.14
N GLU A 167 17.90 -31.59 14.38
CA GLU A 167 16.72 -30.86 13.94
C GLU A 167 15.94 -30.34 15.14
N VAL A 168 15.80 -29.02 15.24
CA VAL A 168 15.07 -28.37 16.31
C VAL A 168 13.58 -28.54 16.06
N ASN A 169 12.87 -29.14 17.04
CA ASN A 169 11.42 -29.22 16.98
C ASN A 169 10.82 -27.78 17.14
N LYS A 170 10.41 -27.20 16.02
CA LYS A 170 9.87 -25.83 15.96
C LYS A 170 8.60 -25.68 16.78
N ASP A 171 7.76 -26.71 16.86
CA ASP A 171 6.53 -26.71 17.64
C ASP A 171 6.81 -26.64 19.14
N ALA A 172 7.94 -27.26 19.59
CA ALA A 172 8.36 -27.20 20.97
C ALA A 172 8.94 -25.85 21.40
N LEU A 173 9.41 -25.02 20.43
CA LEU A 173 10.04 -23.75 20.76
C LEU A 173 9.08 -22.63 21.19
N ASN A 174 7.78 -22.82 21.00
CA ASN A 174 6.76 -21.78 21.26
C ASN A 174 7.21 -20.40 20.72
N LEU A 175 7.17 -20.24 19.40
CA LEU A 175 7.54 -18.98 18.74
C LEU A 175 6.47 -17.87 18.89
N ASN A 176 5.34 -18.19 19.51
CA ASN A 176 4.22 -17.29 19.74
C ASN A 176 3.87 -17.10 21.23
N PRO A 177 4.83 -16.72 22.10
CA PRO A 177 4.53 -16.40 23.48
C PRO A 177 3.67 -15.13 23.59
N ASP A 178 3.14 -14.87 24.77
CA ASP A 178 2.38 -13.64 25.04
C ASP A 178 3.24 -12.40 24.77
N LYS A 179 2.62 -11.43 24.08
CA LYS A 179 3.30 -10.18 23.74
C LYS A 179 3.66 -9.38 24.97
N PRO A 180 4.88 -8.83 25.06
CA PRO A 180 5.25 -7.91 26.12
C PRO A 180 4.40 -6.64 26.07
N LYS A 181 4.19 -6.02 27.22
CA LYS A 181 3.43 -4.76 27.32
C LYS A 181 4.08 -3.62 26.52
N ASP A 182 5.36 -3.71 26.29
CA ASP A 182 6.20 -2.75 25.57
C ASP A 182 5.65 -2.45 24.18
N ILE A 183 5.21 -3.47 23.44
CA ILE A 183 4.61 -3.32 22.10
C ILE A 183 3.40 -2.39 22.15
N LYS A 184 2.54 -2.56 23.18
CA LYS A 184 1.35 -1.71 23.36
C LYS A 184 1.73 -0.29 23.80
N LEU A 185 2.73 -0.15 24.67
CA LEU A 185 3.22 1.16 25.12
C LEU A 185 3.81 1.97 23.96
N TRP A 186 4.66 1.34 23.14
CA TRP A 186 5.18 1.96 21.94
C TRP A 186 4.08 2.32 20.95
N ALA A 187 3.12 1.45 20.72
CA ALA A 187 1.98 1.72 19.84
C ALA A 187 1.17 2.94 20.32
N ILE A 188 0.94 3.08 21.62
CA ILE A 188 0.27 4.24 22.21
C ILE A 188 1.07 5.52 21.93
N GLY A 189 2.36 5.53 22.22
CA GLY A 189 3.23 6.68 22.00
C GLY A 189 3.27 7.11 20.53
N ILE A 190 3.43 6.16 19.61
CA ILE A 190 3.45 6.40 18.16
C ILE A 190 2.09 6.91 17.66
N ALA A 191 0.98 6.35 18.12
CA ALA A 191 -0.35 6.79 17.70
C ALA A 191 -0.64 8.23 18.17
N LEU A 192 -0.30 8.57 19.42
CA LEU A 192 -0.46 9.92 19.95
C LEU A 192 0.41 10.94 19.21
N LEU A 193 1.68 10.60 18.97
CA LEU A 193 2.58 11.45 18.21
C LEU A 193 2.06 11.68 16.78
N SER A 194 1.67 10.61 16.08
CA SER A 194 1.15 10.70 14.72
C SER A 194 -0.15 11.49 14.66
N SER A 195 -1.05 11.30 15.63
CA SER A 195 -2.29 12.07 15.76
C SER A 195 -2.01 13.58 15.90
N ALA A 196 -1.10 13.95 16.79
CA ALA A 196 -0.71 15.35 16.99
C ALA A 196 -0.09 15.94 15.71
N LEU A 197 0.86 15.23 15.08
CA LEU A 197 1.54 15.70 13.87
C LEU A 197 0.58 15.89 12.69
N LEU A 198 -0.36 14.98 12.49
CA LEU A 198 -1.37 15.06 11.43
C LEU A 198 -2.40 16.18 11.72
N PHE A 199 -2.82 16.32 12.96
CA PHE A 199 -3.77 17.38 13.35
C PHE A 199 -3.18 18.79 13.18
N TYR A 200 -1.91 18.98 13.59
CA TYR A 200 -1.23 20.27 13.44
C TYR A 200 -0.72 20.55 12.02
N GLY A 201 -0.89 19.61 11.08
CA GLY A 201 -0.57 19.82 9.67
C GLY A 201 0.93 19.83 9.35
N LYS A 202 1.76 19.18 10.15
CA LYS A 202 3.22 18.99 9.88
C LYS A 202 3.49 17.91 8.83
N PHE A 203 2.59 17.77 7.87
CA PHE A 203 2.58 16.71 6.88
C PHE A 203 3.81 16.76 5.94
N GLY A 204 4.14 17.93 5.41
CA GLY A 204 5.16 18.04 4.35
C GLY A 204 6.57 17.58 4.76
N LEU A 205 7.02 17.92 5.99
CA LEU A 205 8.33 17.49 6.49
C LEU A 205 8.37 15.97 6.67
N ILE A 206 7.33 15.42 7.31
CA ILE A 206 7.27 13.98 7.58
C ILE A 206 7.14 13.19 6.28
N GLN A 207 6.33 13.68 5.33
CA GLN A 207 6.25 13.10 3.99
C GLN A 207 7.63 13.05 3.33
N TRP A 208 8.39 14.13 3.34
CA TRP A 208 9.72 14.17 2.73
C TRP A 208 10.69 13.20 3.40
N VAL A 209 10.78 13.25 4.74
CA VAL A 209 11.65 12.34 5.51
C VAL A 209 11.27 10.88 5.28
N SER A 210 9.98 10.56 5.37
CA SER A 210 9.49 9.21 5.13
C SER A 210 9.81 8.71 3.72
N THR A 211 9.62 9.55 2.70
CA THR A 211 9.94 9.19 1.31
C THR A 211 11.42 8.89 1.13
N VAL A 212 12.31 9.71 1.72
CA VAL A 212 13.76 9.48 1.66
C VAL A 212 14.14 8.18 2.36
N LEU A 213 13.59 7.93 3.54
CA LEU A 213 13.87 6.71 4.31
C LEU A 213 13.35 5.46 3.61
N VAL A 214 12.13 5.49 3.06
CA VAL A 214 11.55 4.38 2.30
C VAL A 214 12.39 4.08 1.06
N PHE A 215 12.79 5.11 0.33
CA PHE A 215 13.65 4.95 -0.84
C PHE A 215 15.02 4.35 -0.44
N GLY A 216 15.65 4.89 0.60
CA GLY A 216 16.92 4.37 1.11
C GLY A 216 16.82 2.90 1.54
N PHE A 217 15.78 2.54 2.28
CA PHE A 217 15.59 1.14 2.69
C PHE A 217 15.26 0.22 1.50
N THR A 218 14.50 0.69 0.52
CA THR A 218 14.27 -0.06 -0.73
C THR A 218 15.58 -0.35 -1.45
N VAL A 219 16.49 0.64 -1.55
CA VAL A 219 17.82 0.45 -2.13
C VAL A 219 18.63 -0.57 -1.34
N ILE A 220 18.64 -0.49 -0.01
CA ILE A 220 19.32 -1.46 0.87
C ILE A 220 18.75 -2.87 0.64
N THR A 221 17.43 -3.01 0.51
CA THR A 221 16.77 -4.30 0.25
C THR A 221 17.18 -4.89 -1.11
N ILE A 222 17.25 -4.06 -2.15
CA ILE A 222 17.70 -4.48 -3.48
C ILE A 222 19.20 -4.89 -3.44
N ILE A 223 20.03 -4.11 -2.73
CA ILE A 223 21.45 -4.46 -2.52
C ILE A 223 21.56 -5.79 -1.77
N ASN A 224 20.77 -5.98 -0.70
CA ASN A 224 20.72 -7.24 0.03
C ASN A 224 20.42 -8.43 -0.91
N LEU A 225 19.37 -8.30 -1.73
CA LEU A 225 19.01 -9.33 -2.70
C LEU A 225 20.14 -9.60 -3.71
N ALA A 226 20.81 -8.55 -4.20
CA ALA A 226 21.93 -8.68 -5.13
C ALA A 226 23.15 -9.35 -4.47
N MET A 227 23.52 -8.94 -3.27
CA MET A 227 24.61 -9.54 -2.50
C MET A 227 24.31 -10.98 -2.09
N LEU A 228 23.05 -11.33 -1.89
CA LEU A 228 22.63 -12.71 -1.58
C LEU A 228 23.03 -13.67 -2.71
N GLN A 229 23.14 -13.20 -3.98
CA GLN A 229 23.58 -14.02 -5.11
C GLN A 229 25.04 -14.43 -5.01
N THR A 230 25.85 -13.78 -4.19
CA THR A 230 27.26 -14.17 -3.94
C THR A 230 27.38 -15.31 -2.92
N LYS A 231 26.29 -15.72 -2.29
CA LYS A 231 26.23 -16.79 -1.30
C LYS A 231 25.60 -18.03 -1.93
N PRO A 232 26.38 -19.10 -2.23
CA PRO A 232 25.87 -20.27 -2.98
C PRO A 232 24.62 -20.91 -2.36
N GLU A 233 24.55 -20.96 -1.02
CA GLU A 233 23.43 -21.55 -0.27
C GLU A 233 22.11 -20.79 -0.45
N TRP A 234 22.21 -19.49 -0.74
CA TRP A 234 21.07 -18.57 -0.84
C TRP A 234 20.83 -18.05 -2.26
N ALA A 235 21.74 -18.32 -3.18
CA ALA A 235 21.60 -17.84 -4.56
C ALA A 235 20.33 -18.37 -5.22
N ILE A 236 19.68 -17.49 -5.97
CA ILE A 236 18.48 -17.80 -6.74
C ILE A 236 18.92 -18.43 -8.05
N SER A 237 18.53 -19.66 -8.30
CA SER A 237 18.89 -20.38 -9.53
C SER A 237 18.00 -19.92 -10.70
N PHE A 238 18.49 -20.14 -11.92
CA PHE A 238 17.67 -19.94 -13.12
C PHE A 238 16.40 -20.81 -13.12
N ALA A 239 16.48 -22.01 -12.53
CA ALA A 239 15.34 -22.91 -12.37
C ALA A 239 14.26 -22.30 -11.43
N ASP A 240 14.67 -21.62 -10.33
CA ASP A 240 13.78 -20.93 -9.43
C ASP A 240 13.02 -19.80 -10.15
N LEU A 241 13.74 -18.98 -10.94
CA LEU A 241 13.12 -17.91 -11.73
C LEU A 241 12.18 -18.47 -12.81
N LYS A 242 12.60 -19.52 -13.51
CA LYS A 242 11.75 -20.20 -14.50
C LYS A 242 10.46 -20.73 -13.87
N ARG A 243 10.56 -21.36 -12.69
CA ARG A 243 9.40 -21.81 -11.91
C ARG A 243 8.52 -20.62 -11.50
N GLY A 244 9.12 -19.53 -11.07
CA GLY A 244 8.42 -18.31 -10.67
C GLY A 244 7.65 -17.62 -11.80
N LEU A 245 8.07 -17.79 -13.05
CA LEU A 245 7.47 -17.19 -14.23
C LEU A 245 6.64 -18.18 -15.07
N SER A 246 6.42 -19.41 -14.58
CA SER A 246 5.71 -20.47 -15.31
C SER A 246 4.18 -20.41 -15.20
N PHE A 247 3.60 -19.35 -14.62
CA PHE A 247 2.17 -19.24 -14.35
C PHE A 247 1.59 -20.40 -13.51
N GLY A 248 2.45 -21.05 -12.71
CA GLY A 248 2.03 -22.11 -11.81
C GLY A 248 1.27 -21.59 -10.59
N LEU A 249 0.52 -22.48 -9.97
CA LEU A 249 -0.14 -22.23 -8.67
C LEU A 249 0.52 -23.10 -7.60
N PRO A 250 0.61 -22.64 -6.35
CA PRO A 250 1.20 -23.41 -5.28
C PRO A 250 0.30 -24.59 -4.89
N GLU A 251 0.89 -25.71 -4.56
CA GLU A 251 0.22 -26.81 -3.91
C GLU A 251 -0.13 -26.41 -2.47
N SER A 252 -1.28 -26.90 -1.94
CA SER A 252 -1.65 -26.66 -0.56
C SER A 252 -0.68 -27.41 0.38
N ILE A 253 0.03 -26.66 1.22
CA ILE A 253 0.92 -27.23 2.24
C ILE A 253 0.24 -27.09 3.60
N GLY A 254 -0.01 -28.22 4.27
CA GLY A 254 -0.51 -28.22 5.66
C GLY A 254 -1.94 -27.68 5.85
N GLY A 255 -2.82 -27.75 4.84
CA GLY A 255 -4.24 -27.34 4.95
C GLY A 255 -4.49 -25.83 4.88
N VAL A 256 -3.44 -25.00 4.89
CA VAL A 256 -3.54 -23.56 4.61
C VAL A 256 -3.09 -23.35 3.18
N SER A 257 -4.00 -22.86 2.33
CA SER A 257 -3.66 -22.56 0.94
C SER A 257 -2.68 -21.37 0.91
N SER A 258 -1.44 -21.60 0.46
CA SER A 258 -0.48 -20.52 0.19
C SER A 258 -1.00 -19.52 -0.84
N LEU A 259 -2.02 -19.91 -1.59
CA LEU A 259 -2.79 -19.04 -2.47
C LEU A 259 -3.58 -17.98 -1.71
N HIS A 260 -4.09 -18.26 -0.51
CA HIS A 260 -4.80 -17.29 0.33
C HIS A 260 -3.95 -16.06 0.68
N ALA A 261 -2.70 -16.29 1.13
CA ALA A 261 -1.79 -15.20 1.45
C ALA A 261 -1.44 -14.38 0.20
N ALA A 262 -1.23 -15.05 -0.94
CA ALA A 262 -0.95 -14.39 -2.21
C ALA A 262 -2.14 -13.56 -2.71
N MET A 263 -3.37 -14.05 -2.52
CA MET A 263 -4.58 -13.31 -2.90
C MET A 263 -4.81 -12.10 -2.00
N ALA A 264 -4.65 -12.26 -0.68
CA ALA A 264 -4.69 -11.12 0.24
C ALA A 264 -3.58 -10.11 -0.09
N ALA A 265 -2.36 -10.60 -0.37
CA ALA A 265 -1.27 -9.77 -0.82
C ALA A 265 -1.62 -9.01 -2.10
N PHE A 266 -2.24 -9.66 -3.10
CA PHE A 266 -2.65 -9.01 -4.35
C PHE A 266 -3.54 -7.78 -4.13
N GLY A 267 -4.36 -7.74 -3.08
CA GLY A 267 -5.20 -6.60 -2.74
C GLY A 267 -4.44 -5.35 -2.35
N ILE A 268 -3.27 -5.51 -1.75
CA ILE A 268 -2.46 -4.44 -1.14
C ILE A 268 -1.07 -4.26 -1.76
N ILE A 269 -0.56 -5.21 -2.56
CA ILE A 269 0.70 -5.05 -3.30
C ILE A 269 0.54 -4.07 -4.45
N GLY A 270 1.57 -3.31 -4.70
CA GLY A 270 1.46 -2.21 -5.65
C GLY A 270 0.34 -1.26 -5.25
N VAL A 271 -0.37 -0.69 -6.21
CA VAL A 271 -1.51 0.19 -5.89
C VAL A 271 -2.70 -0.65 -5.43
N GLY A 272 -3.00 -0.65 -4.15
CA GLY A 272 -4.19 -1.29 -3.58
C GLY A 272 -5.48 -0.52 -3.90
N ALA A 273 -6.64 -1.09 -3.54
CA ALA A 273 -7.91 -0.44 -3.80
C ALA A 273 -8.04 0.91 -3.06
N ALA A 274 -7.51 1.00 -1.85
CA ALA A 274 -7.49 2.24 -1.09
C ALA A 274 -6.64 3.31 -1.78
N GLU A 275 -5.46 2.94 -2.26
CA GLU A 275 -4.51 3.83 -2.93
C GLU A 275 -5.02 4.26 -4.32
N LEU A 276 -5.74 3.39 -5.05
CA LEU A 276 -6.42 3.77 -6.31
C LEU A 276 -7.39 4.93 -6.10
N ILE A 277 -8.11 4.95 -4.97
CA ILE A 277 -9.04 6.03 -4.63
C ILE A 277 -8.29 7.26 -4.11
N GLN A 278 -7.18 7.08 -3.37
CA GLN A 278 -6.40 8.17 -2.78
C GLN A 278 -5.57 8.94 -3.83
N TYR A 279 -5.02 8.26 -4.83
CA TYR A 279 -4.11 8.84 -5.80
C TYR A 279 -4.63 10.13 -6.47
N PRO A 280 -5.89 10.18 -6.97
CA PRO A 280 -6.39 11.41 -7.57
C PRO A 280 -6.57 12.57 -6.58
N TYR A 281 -6.76 12.32 -5.26
CA TYR A 281 -6.75 13.40 -4.27
C TYR A 281 -5.38 14.08 -4.19
N TRP A 282 -4.30 13.29 -4.24
CA TRP A 282 -2.95 13.84 -4.30
C TRP A 282 -2.68 14.61 -5.60
N CYS A 283 -3.25 14.15 -6.72
CA CYS A 283 -3.20 14.90 -7.99
C CYS A 283 -3.93 16.24 -7.90
N LEU A 284 -5.10 16.30 -7.23
CA LEU A 284 -5.82 17.55 -6.99
C LEU A 284 -5.02 18.50 -6.10
N GLU A 285 -4.45 18.02 -5.01
CA GLU A 285 -3.64 18.83 -4.08
C GLU A 285 -2.32 19.29 -4.70
N LYS A 286 -1.71 18.51 -5.58
CA LYS A 286 -0.55 18.93 -6.37
C LYS A 286 -0.89 20.05 -7.38
N GLY A 287 -2.17 20.22 -7.66
CA GLY A 287 -2.68 21.28 -8.52
C GLY A 287 -2.86 20.89 -9.98
N TYR A 288 -2.75 19.64 -10.38
CA TYR A 288 -2.84 19.24 -11.78
C TYR A 288 -4.13 19.73 -12.44
N SER A 289 -5.28 19.55 -11.77
CA SER A 289 -6.56 20.05 -12.28
C SER A 289 -6.64 21.58 -12.28
N LYS A 290 -6.09 22.25 -11.25
CA LYS A 290 -6.00 23.71 -11.16
C LYS A 290 -5.17 24.30 -12.31
N PHE A 291 -4.01 23.68 -12.59
CA PHE A 291 -3.13 24.07 -13.68
C PHE A 291 -3.77 23.87 -15.06
N THR A 292 -4.59 22.84 -15.21
CA THR A 292 -5.37 22.61 -16.43
C THR A 292 -6.41 23.72 -16.64
N GLY A 293 -7.02 24.19 -15.54
CA GLY A 293 -8.09 25.17 -15.54
C GLY A 293 -9.48 24.54 -15.68
N LYS A 294 -10.51 25.35 -15.46
CA LYS A 294 -11.90 24.90 -15.61
C LYS A 294 -12.15 24.47 -17.06
N ARG A 295 -12.84 23.35 -17.23
CA ARG A 295 -13.21 22.82 -18.54
C ARG A 295 -14.09 23.83 -19.28
N ASP A 296 -13.65 24.25 -20.45
CA ASP A 296 -14.33 25.13 -21.39
C ASP A 296 -14.31 24.60 -22.82
N ASP A 297 -13.71 23.43 -23.02
CA ASP A 297 -13.52 22.73 -24.30
C ASP A 297 -12.76 23.54 -25.38
N SER A 298 -12.12 24.65 -24.98
CA SER A 298 -11.26 25.43 -25.85
C SER A 298 -10.00 24.66 -26.27
N SER A 299 -9.38 25.06 -27.40
CA SER A 299 -8.11 24.46 -27.83
C SER A 299 -6.99 24.63 -26.79
N GLY A 300 -6.98 25.77 -26.09
CA GLY A 300 -6.04 26.03 -24.99
C GLY A 300 -6.22 25.08 -23.82
N TRP A 301 -7.47 24.92 -23.37
CA TRP A 301 -7.77 23.95 -22.29
C TRP A 301 -7.41 22.51 -22.70
N LYS A 302 -7.80 22.08 -23.92
CA LYS A 302 -7.47 20.75 -24.45
C LYS A 302 -5.97 20.49 -24.47
N SER A 303 -5.18 21.50 -24.93
CA SER A 303 -3.72 21.39 -24.94
C SER A 303 -3.14 21.23 -23.53
N ARG A 304 -3.56 22.05 -22.57
CA ARG A 304 -3.13 21.94 -21.17
C ARG A 304 -3.54 20.60 -20.56
N ALA A 305 -4.80 20.19 -20.72
CA ALA A 305 -5.31 18.91 -20.22
C ALA A 305 -4.49 17.73 -20.75
N LYS A 306 -4.22 17.68 -22.06
CA LYS A 306 -3.39 16.65 -22.69
C LYS A 306 -1.98 16.60 -22.09
N GLY A 307 -1.38 17.76 -21.87
CA GLY A 307 -0.03 17.85 -21.31
C GLY A 307 0.02 17.43 -19.84
N TRP A 308 -0.94 17.86 -19.01
CA TRP A 308 -1.00 17.47 -17.60
C TRP A 308 -1.38 15.99 -17.41
N ILE A 309 -2.25 15.42 -18.26
CA ILE A 309 -2.51 13.96 -18.29
C ILE A 309 -1.23 13.19 -18.65
N ARG A 310 -0.37 13.72 -19.52
CA ARG A 310 0.95 13.11 -19.79
C ARG A 310 1.83 13.11 -18.55
N ILE A 311 1.87 14.19 -17.77
CA ILE A 311 2.65 14.26 -16.52
C ILE A 311 2.09 13.27 -15.50
N LEU A 312 0.77 13.20 -15.33
CA LEU A 312 0.10 12.22 -14.48
C LEU A 312 0.46 10.78 -14.87
N LYS A 313 0.49 10.45 -16.16
CA LYS A 313 0.93 9.14 -16.63
C LYS A 313 2.37 8.85 -16.23
N ILE A 314 3.27 9.81 -16.45
CA ILE A 314 4.69 9.65 -16.07
C ILE A 314 4.81 9.44 -14.57
N ASP A 315 4.07 10.20 -13.75
CA ASP A 315 4.05 10.06 -12.29
C ASP A 315 3.57 8.67 -11.85
N ALA A 316 2.46 8.17 -12.42
CA ALA A 316 1.93 6.85 -12.13
C ALA A 316 2.88 5.72 -12.53
N TRP A 317 3.50 5.81 -13.73
CA TRP A 317 4.47 4.81 -14.19
C TRP A 317 5.77 4.84 -13.39
N THR A 318 6.24 6.02 -12.99
CA THR A 318 7.42 6.16 -12.13
C THR A 318 7.19 5.48 -10.78
N SER A 319 6.03 5.75 -10.16
CA SER A 319 5.69 5.09 -8.89
C SER A 319 5.57 3.57 -9.06
N MET A 320 4.97 3.11 -10.18
CA MET A 320 4.87 1.68 -10.50
C MET A 320 6.25 1.02 -10.58
N CYS A 321 7.21 1.64 -11.22
CA CYS A 321 8.58 1.11 -11.25
C CYS A 321 9.16 0.99 -9.82
N VAL A 322 9.03 2.04 -9.00
CA VAL A 322 9.59 2.07 -7.64
C VAL A 322 9.00 0.95 -6.79
N TYR A 323 7.67 0.87 -6.68
CA TYR A 323 7.08 -0.16 -5.84
C TYR A 323 7.22 -1.56 -6.42
N THR A 324 7.26 -1.75 -7.75
CA THR A 324 7.42 -3.09 -8.34
C THR A 324 8.79 -3.68 -8.02
N PHE A 325 9.87 -2.90 -8.13
CA PHE A 325 11.20 -3.38 -7.75
C PHE A 325 11.27 -3.73 -6.26
N SER A 326 10.68 -2.90 -5.40
CA SER A 326 10.58 -3.16 -3.97
C SER A 326 9.81 -4.46 -3.69
N THR A 327 8.64 -4.62 -4.32
CA THR A 327 7.78 -5.80 -4.17
C THR A 327 8.48 -7.09 -4.58
N ILE A 328 9.14 -7.08 -5.74
CA ILE A 328 9.93 -8.24 -6.22
C ILE A 328 11.05 -8.56 -5.25
N ALA A 329 11.78 -7.57 -4.75
CA ALA A 329 12.88 -7.79 -3.82
C ALA A 329 12.40 -8.43 -2.52
N PHE A 330 11.34 -7.93 -1.90
CA PHE A 330 10.76 -8.51 -0.68
C PHE A 330 10.20 -9.91 -0.92
N TYR A 331 9.52 -10.14 -2.05
CA TYR A 331 9.03 -11.46 -2.41
C TYR A 331 10.16 -12.48 -2.53
N LEU A 332 11.20 -12.14 -3.29
CA LEU A 332 12.35 -13.03 -3.52
C LEU A 332 13.14 -13.29 -2.24
N LEU A 333 13.32 -12.27 -1.38
CA LEU A 333 13.94 -12.46 -0.07
C LEU A 333 13.10 -13.39 0.83
N GLY A 334 11.79 -13.21 0.84
CA GLY A 334 10.88 -14.11 1.56
C GLY A 334 10.97 -15.54 1.06
N ALA A 335 10.92 -15.75 -0.26
CA ALA A 335 11.01 -17.07 -0.88
C ALA A 335 12.39 -17.74 -0.66
N THR A 336 13.47 -16.96 -0.80
CA THR A 336 14.83 -17.47 -0.78
C THR A 336 15.34 -17.75 0.63
N VAL A 337 15.11 -16.83 1.57
CA VAL A 337 15.63 -16.97 2.93
C VAL A 337 14.58 -17.65 3.82
N LEU A 338 13.46 -17.02 4.06
CA LEU A 338 12.46 -17.53 5.00
C LEU A 338 11.82 -18.83 4.53
N GLY A 339 11.51 -18.93 3.23
CA GLY A 339 10.90 -20.13 2.65
C GLY A 339 11.82 -21.34 2.69
N ARG A 340 13.14 -21.17 2.42
CA ARG A 340 14.12 -22.26 2.48
C ARG A 340 14.34 -22.81 3.88
N ILE A 341 14.38 -21.93 4.89
CA ILE A 341 14.50 -22.35 6.29
C ILE A 341 13.14 -22.68 6.94
N LYS A 342 12.05 -22.59 6.17
CA LYS A 342 10.67 -22.80 6.63
C LYS A 342 10.34 -21.98 7.88
N LEU A 343 10.85 -20.76 7.95
CA LEU A 343 10.58 -19.81 9.02
C LEU A 343 9.46 -18.85 8.56
N MET A 344 8.27 -19.04 9.12
CA MET A 344 7.13 -18.22 8.78
C MET A 344 7.08 -16.97 9.65
N PRO A 345 6.83 -15.78 9.07
CA PRO A 345 6.61 -14.56 9.83
C PRO A 345 5.25 -14.64 10.54
N GLU A 346 5.20 -15.43 11.61
CA GLU A 346 3.97 -15.70 12.35
C GLU A 346 3.73 -14.67 13.46
N GLN A 347 2.52 -14.60 13.77
CA GLN A 347 1.70 -13.89 14.74
C GLN A 347 2.38 -12.84 15.64
N ASN A 348 3.36 -13.19 16.46
CA ASN A 348 3.87 -12.30 17.51
C ASN A 348 5.32 -11.83 17.32
N ASN A 349 6.01 -12.33 16.29
CA ASN A 349 7.41 -12.00 15.97
C ASN A 349 7.58 -11.62 14.50
N LEU A 350 6.63 -10.85 13.97
CA LEU A 350 6.60 -10.49 12.56
C LEU A 350 7.88 -9.77 12.14
N VAL A 351 8.19 -8.66 12.78
CA VAL A 351 9.34 -7.82 12.41
C VAL A 351 10.66 -8.55 12.63
N ARG A 352 10.79 -9.27 13.75
CA ARG A 352 11.99 -10.05 14.05
C ARG A 352 12.25 -11.12 12.98
N THR A 353 11.22 -11.89 12.64
CA THR A 353 11.32 -12.94 11.61
C THR A 353 11.68 -12.37 10.24
N LEU A 354 11.09 -11.23 9.87
CA LEU A 354 11.43 -10.55 8.63
C LEU A 354 12.89 -10.06 8.59
N GLY A 355 13.46 -9.70 9.74
CA GLY A 355 14.86 -9.30 9.88
C GLY A 355 15.85 -10.38 9.46
N GLU A 356 15.46 -11.65 9.62
CA GLU A 356 16.32 -12.79 9.25
C GLU A 356 16.67 -12.85 7.76
N MET A 357 15.89 -12.20 6.91
CA MET A 357 16.23 -12.09 5.48
C MET A 357 17.52 -11.31 5.19
N TYR A 358 18.02 -10.56 6.16
CA TYR A 358 19.23 -9.74 6.03
C TYR A 358 20.47 -10.43 6.63
N VAL A 359 20.28 -11.40 7.50
CA VAL A 359 21.36 -12.10 8.21
C VAL A 359 22.39 -12.76 7.25
N PRO A 360 22.02 -13.42 6.14
CA PRO A 360 23.00 -14.02 5.24
C PRO A 360 24.00 -13.04 4.62
N VAL A 361 23.62 -11.77 4.51
CA VAL A 361 24.45 -10.72 3.89
C VAL A 361 25.13 -9.83 4.93
N PHE A 362 24.39 -9.36 5.94
CA PHE A 362 24.87 -8.36 6.89
C PHE A 362 25.33 -8.94 8.22
N GLY A 363 25.14 -10.27 8.45
CA GLY A 363 25.57 -10.92 9.68
C GLY A 363 24.99 -10.27 10.94
N ASP A 364 25.83 -9.92 11.91
CA ASP A 364 25.43 -9.38 13.20
C ASP A 364 24.71 -8.01 13.10
N TRP A 365 24.97 -7.24 12.04
CA TRP A 365 24.34 -5.94 11.81
C TRP A 365 22.96 -6.02 11.12
N ALA A 366 22.54 -7.22 10.75
CA ALA A 366 21.30 -7.44 10.00
C ALA A 366 20.06 -6.92 10.72
N GLN A 367 19.97 -7.21 12.02
CA GLN A 367 18.80 -6.82 12.82
C GLN A 367 18.68 -5.29 12.96
N GLU A 368 19.79 -4.59 13.23
CA GLU A 368 19.80 -3.14 13.38
C GLU A 368 19.41 -2.45 12.07
N ILE A 369 20.04 -2.85 10.96
CA ILE A 369 19.73 -2.31 9.62
C ILE A 369 18.27 -2.55 9.28
N PHE A 370 17.81 -3.78 9.50
CA PHE A 370 16.44 -4.15 9.17
C PHE A 370 15.42 -3.41 10.04
N VAL A 371 15.59 -3.39 11.36
CA VAL A 371 14.60 -2.77 12.27
C VAL A 371 14.47 -1.27 12.02
N PHE A 372 15.58 -0.58 11.77
CA PHE A 372 15.54 0.84 11.39
C PHE A 372 14.77 1.04 10.07
N GLY A 373 15.05 0.24 9.06
CA GLY A 373 14.35 0.30 7.79
C GLY A 373 12.87 -0.10 7.88
N ALA A 374 12.57 -1.15 8.62
CA ALA A 374 11.21 -1.61 8.86
C ALA A 374 10.38 -0.55 9.61
N PHE A 375 10.95 0.09 10.65
CA PHE A 375 10.31 1.22 11.31
C PHE A 375 10.00 2.34 10.31
N ALA A 376 10.99 2.76 9.51
CA ALA A 376 10.82 3.84 8.55
C ALA A 376 9.69 3.55 7.54
N VAL A 377 9.68 2.34 7.00
CA VAL A 377 8.72 1.89 5.98
C VAL A 377 7.32 1.71 6.56
N LEU A 378 7.19 1.04 7.70
CA LEU A 378 5.91 0.84 8.38
C LEU A 378 5.32 2.16 8.87
N TYR A 379 6.16 3.04 9.45
CA TYR A 379 5.72 4.35 9.92
C TYR A 379 5.30 5.25 8.76
N SER A 380 6.03 5.23 7.64
CA SER A 380 5.64 5.95 6.42
C SER A 380 4.26 5.51 5.95
N THR A 381 4.04 4.20 5.81
CA THR A 381 2.74 3.66 5.40
C THR A 381 1.63 4.06 6.38
N PHE A 382 1.87 3.93 7.69
CA PHE A 382 0.91 4.32 8.72
C PHE A 382 0.52 5.79 8.61
N PHE A 383 1.50 6.67 8.49
CA PHE A 383 1.31 8.11 8.47
C PHE A 383 0.66 8.61 7.16
N LEU A 384 1.18 8.15 6.01
CA LEU A 384 0.70 8.58 4.69
C LEU A 384 -0.70 8.03 4.38
N ALA A 385 -0.98 6.78 4.78
CA ALA A 385 -2.32 6.21 4.63
C ALA A 385 -3.34 6.93 5.53
N ALA A 386 -3.00 7.28 6.77
CA ALA A 386 -3.86 8.07 7.63
C ALA A 386 -4.20 9.44 6.99
N ALA A 387 -3.20 10.11 6.45
CA ALA A 387 -3.38 11.37 5.73
C ALA A 387 -4.24 11.20 4.46
N GLY A 388 -3.98 10.18 3.65
CA GLY A 388 -4.74 9.91 2.42
C GLY A 388 -6.19 9.52 2.70
N MET A 389 -6.42 8.56 3.58
CA MET A 389 -7.75 8.07 3.92
C MET A 389 -8.62 9.15 4.58
N SER A 390 -8.04 10.06 5.35
CA SER A 390 -8.81 11.16 5.95
C SER A 390 -9.51 12.04 4.91
N ARG A 391 -8.90 12.25 3.74
CA ARG A 391 -9.47 13.01 2.62
C ARG A 391 -10.63 12.25 1.98
N VAL A 392 -10.43 10.96 1.77
CA VAL A 392 -11.44 10.07 1.18
C VAL A 392 -12.66 9.95 2.09
N VAL A 393 -12.43 9.78 3.40
CA VAL A 393 -13.50 9.63 4.41
C VAL A 393 -14.28 10.93 4.59
N ALA A 394 -13.61 12.08 4.63
CA ALA A 394 -14.29 13.38 4.74
C ALA A 394 -15.22 13.61 3.54
N ASP A 395 -14.78 13.28 2.33
CA ASP A 395 -15.59 13.41 1.12
C ASP A 395 -16.73 12.37 1.10
N GLY A 396 -16.45 11.11 1.45
CA GLY A 396 -17.45 10.05 1.56
C GLY A 396 -18.55 10.40 2.54
N PHE A 397 -18.23 10.91 3.73
CA PHE A 397 -19.22 11.34 4.73
C PHE A 397 -20.06 12.52 4.26
N GLY A 398 -19.51 13.42 3.42
CA GLY A 398 -20.28 14.42 2.72
C GLY A 398 -21.32 13.82 1.77
N LEU A 399 -20.96 12.77 1.02
CA LEU A 399 -21.84 12.06 0.10
C LEU A 399 -22.91 11.22 0.80
N PHE A 400 -22.63 10.70 2.00
CA PHE A 400 -23.62 10.04 2.84
C PHE A 400 -24.57 11.02 3.55
N GLY A 401 -24.30 12.33 3.48
CA GLY A 401 -25.10 13.36 4.13
C GLY A 401 -24.80 13.57 5.63
N PHE A 402 -23.74 12.94 6.15
CA PHE A 402 -23.30 13.17 7.54
C PHE A 402 -22.60 14.52 7.72
N LEU A 403 -22.01 15.05 6.66
CA LEU A 403 -21.31 16.33 6.62
C LEU A 403 -21.87 17.19 5.46
N LYS A 404 -21.71 18.52 5.56
CA LYS A 404 -21.98 19.39 4.42
C LYS A 404 -20.98 19.08 3.30
N ASN A 405 -21.51 18.86 2.08
CA ASN A 405 -20.72 18.46 0.91
C ASN A 405 -20.15 19.69 0.16
N ASP A 406 -19.38 20.50 0.88
CA ASP A 406 -18.62 21.63 0.32
C ASP A 406 -17.12 21.48 0.60
N GLU A 407 -16.30 22.28 -0.09
CA GLU A 407 -14.84 22.15 -0.03
C GLU A 407 -14.27 22.58 1.34
N GLU A 408 -14.84 23.59 1.97
CA GLU A 408 -14.41 24.10 3.27
C GLU A 408 -14.61 23.03 4.37
N ASN A 409 -15.81 22.44 4.43
CA ASN A 409 -16.09 21.35 5.37
C ASN A 409 -15.23 20.12 5.09
N ARG A 410 -15.03 19.76 3.81
CA ARG A 410 -14.16 18.64 3.44
C ARG A 410 -12.74 18.85 3.96
N MET A 411 -12.14 20.03 3.78
CA MET A 411 -10.79 20.33 4.29
C MET A 411 -10.73 20.30 5.81
N LYS A 412 -11.71 20.92 6.48
CA LYS A 412 -11.82 20.91 7.95
C LYS A 412 -11.90 19.50 8.51
N TRP A 413 -12.83 18.70 8.00
CA TRP A 413 -13.04 17.34 8.48
C TRP A 413 -11.90 16.39 8.10
N SER A 414 -11.28 16.57 6.94
CA SER A 414 -10.06 15.83 6.59
C SER A 414 -8.97 16.02 7.64
N ARG A 415 -8.75 17.25 8.14
CA ARG A 415 -7.78 17.52 9.21
C ARG A 415 -8.18 16.84 10.53
N ILE A 416 -9.46 16.93 10.94
CA ILE A 416 -9.96 16.31 12.17
C ILE A 416 -9.82 14.78 12.08
N ILE A 417 -10.26 14.18 10.96
CA ILE A 417 -10.21 12.74 10.75
C ILE A 417 -8.75 12.27 10.70
N SER A 418 -7.82 13.05 10.10
CA SER A 418 -6.41 12.67 10.07
C SER A 418 -5.79 12.57 11.46
N GLY A 419 -6.20 13.43 12.40
CA GLY A 419 -5.80 13.33 13.80
C GLY A 419 -6.48 12.17 14.56
N ILE A 420 -7.73 11.84 14.23
CA ILE A 420 -8.47 10.74 14.87
C ILE A 420 -8.03 9.37 14.33
N TRP A 421 -7.62 9.28 13.07
CA TRP A 421 -7.32 8.02 12.39
C TRP A 421 -6.28 7.14 13.13
N PRO A 422 -5.13 7.68 13.57
CA PRO A 422 -4.17 6.90 14.37
C PRO A 422 -4.76 6.38 15.69
N LEU A 423 -5.65 7.14 16.32
CA LEU A 423 -6.29 6.74 17.57
C LEU A 423 -7.33 5.63 17.35
N MET A 424 -8.06 5.67 16.24
CA MET A 424 -8.96 4.58 15.84
C MET A 424 -8.17 3.29 15.57
N ALA A 425 -7.05 3.39 14.85
CA ALA A 425 -6.16 2.26 14.60
C ALA A 425 -5.61 1.68 15.91
N LEU A 426 -5.19 2.52 16.85
CA LEU A 426 -4.76 2.11 18.19
C LEU A 426 -5.88 1.40 18.93
N GLY A 427 -7.09 1.97 18.95
CA GLY A 427 -8.26 1.36 19.61
C GLY A 427 -8.53 -0.05 19.08
N LEU A 428 -8.52 -0.23 17.75
CA LEU A 428 -8.70 -1.54 17.14
C LEU A 428 -7.55 -2.51 17.43
N PHE A 429 -6.29 -2.05 17.43
CA PHE A 429 -5.15 -2.87 17.80
C PHE A 429 -5.26 -3.41 19.23
N LEU A 430 -5.63 -2.54 20.18
CA LEU A 430 -5.77 -2.91 21.58
C LEU A 430 -6.99 -3.82 21.82
N PHE A 431 -8.11 -3.54 21.15
CA PHE A 431 -9.37 -4.26 21.33
C PHE A 431 -9.35 -5.65 20.68
N LEU A 432 -8.92 -5.74 19.41
CA LEU A 432 -8.92 -7.01 18.68
C LEU A 432 -7.85 -7.96 19.19
N ASN A 433 -6.77 -7.45 19.73
CA ASN A 433 -5.62 -8.22 20.27
C ASN A 433 -5.16 -9.35 19.32
N LYS A 434 -5.19 -9.08 18.02
CA LYS A 434 -4.78 -10.01 16.96
C LYS A 434 -3.36 -9.73 16.51
N ALA A 435 -2.76 -10.68 15.83
CA ALA A 435 -1.45 -10.53 15.22
C ALA A 435 -1.44 -9.42 14.17
N PRO A 436 -0.36 -8.61 14.08
CA PRO A 436 -0.21 -7.58 13.07
C PRO A 436 -0.42 -8.10 11.64
N SER A 437 0.17 -9.24 11.28
CA SER A 437 0.01 -9.88 9.98
C SER A 437 -1.45 -10.23 9.66
N THR A 438 -2.18 -10.79 10.61
CA THR A 438 -3.60 -11.15 10.45
C THR A 438 -4.46 -9.92 10.16
N MET A 439 -4.25 -8.82 10.90
CA MET A 439 -5.00 -7.57 10.71
C MET A 439 -4.71 -6.96 9.32
N ILE A 440 -3.46 -7.04 8.85
CA ILE A 440 -3.06 -6.57 7.53
C ILE A 440 -3.72 -7.42 6.43
N LEU A 441 -3.69 -8.75 6.54
CA LEU A 441 -4.26 -9.65 5.55
C LEU A 441 -5.79 -9.54 5.45
N TRP A 442 -6.51 -9.31 6.54
CA TRP A 442 -7.96 -9.09 6.51
C TRP A 442 -8.35 -7.90 5.63
N SER A 443 -7.61 -6.80 5.74
CA SER A 443 -7.81 -5.67 4.84
C SER A 443 -7.46 -6.01 3.40
N GLY A 444 -6.38 -6.76 3.17
CA GLY A 444 -5.98 -7.21 1.84
C GLY A 444 -7.11 -7.94 1.12
N ILE A 445 -7.80 -8.87 1.79
CA ILE A 445 -8.93 -9.61 1.22
C ILE A 445 -10.05 -8.66 0.79
N THR A 446 -10.45 -7.71 1.64
CA THR A 446 -11.52 -6.76 1.29
C THR A 446 -11.11 -5.81 0.16
N GLN A 447 -9.85 -5.42 0.09
CA GLN A 447 -9.33 -4.63 -1.01
C GLN A 447 -9.34 -5.41 -2.33
N VAL A 448 -9.01 -6.71 -2.34
CA VAL A 448 -9.15 -7.57 -3.54
C VAL A 448 -10.59 -7.57 -4.03
N MET A 449 -11.57 -7.69 -3.13
CA MET A 449 -12.99 -7.69 -3.50
C MET A 449 -13.47 -6.34 -4.04
N MET A 450 -12.83 -5.23 -3.66
CA MET A 450 -13.14 -3.89 -4.18
C MET A 450 -12.52 -3.63 -5.56
N LEU A 451 -11.40 -4.28 -5.92
CA LEU A 451 -10.69 -4.05 -7.18
C LEU A 451 -11.56 -4.23 -8.44
N PRO A 452 -12.40 -5.29 -8.59
CA PRO A 452 -13.31 -5.42 -9.73
C PRO A 452 -14.26 -4.23 -9.87
N ILE A 453 -14.78 -3.73 -8.76
CA ILE A 453 -15.70 -2.59 -8.72
C ILE A 453 -14.99 -1.32 -9.24
N LEU A 454 -13.76 -1.08 -8.78
CA LEU A 454 -12.95 0.03 -9.28
C LEU A 454 -12.57 -0.14 -10.74
N GLY A 455 -12.34 -1.39 -11.20
CA GLY A 455 -12.12 -1.70 -12.61
C GLY A 455 -13.32 -1.30 -13.48
N VAL A 456 -14.55 -1.65 -13.07
CA VAL A 456 -15.78 -1.23 -13.77
C VAL A 456 -15.90 0.30 -13.79
N ALA A 457 -15.61 0.96 -12.65
CA ALA A 457 -15.63 2.41 -12.61
C ALA A 457 -14.62 3.04 -13.59
N ALA A 458 -13.40 2.49 -13.70
CA ALA A 458 -12.39 2.94 -14.65
C ALA A 458 -12.86 2.78 -16.12
N LEU A 459 -13.50 1.66 -16.47
CA LEU A 459 -14.10 1.47 -17.79
C LEU A 459 -15.23 2.49 -18.05
N TYR A 460 -16.07 2.74 -17.04
CA TYR A 460 -17.11 3.77 -17.14
C TYR A 460 -16.49 5.16 -17.39
N PHE A 461 -15.46 5.54 -16.64
CA PHE A 461 -14.75 6.81 -16.84
C PHE A 461 -14.14 6.89 -18.23
N ARG A 462 -13.53 5.80 -18.70
CA ARG A 462 -12.92 5.73 -20.03
C ARG A 462 -13.94 5.91 -21.17
N TYR A 463 -15.04 5.17 -21.14
CA TYR A 463 -15.95 5.11 -22.28
C TYR A 463 -17.14 6.09 -22.21
N LYS A 464 -17.50 6.55 -21.01
CA LYS A 464 -18.66 7.43 -20.81
C LYS A 464 -18.28 8.86 -20.37
N CYS A 465 -17.11 9.03 -19.76
CA CYS A 465 -16.72 10.34 -19.22
C CYS A 465 -15.55 10.99 -19.97
N THR A 466 -14.79 10.25 -20.79
CA THR A 466 -13.73 10.78 -21.62
C THR A 466 -14.28 11.05 -23.03
N ASP A 467 -15.07 12.11 -23.14
CA ASP A 467 -15.82 12.50 -24.35
C ASP A 467 -15.02 13.35 -25.33
N VAL A 468 -13.93 13.99 -24.88
CA VAL A 468 -13.05 14.82 -25.70
C VAL A 468 -12.07 13.93 -26.48
N GLU A 469 -12.16 13.91 -27.81
CA GLU A 469 -11.38 13.02 -28.69
C GLU A 469 -9.86 13.16 -28.47
N GLU A 470 -9.34 14.39 -28.32
CA GLU A 470 -7.91 14.67 -28.15
C GLU A 470 -7.35 14.16 -26.82
N LEU A 471 -8.22 13.87 -25.84
CA LEU A 471 -7.86 13.36 -24.52
C LEU A 471 -8.06 11.86 -24.41
N GLN A 472 -8.66 11.22 -25.42
CA GLN A 472 -8.86 9.77 -25.43
C GLN A 472 -7.52 9.03 -25.52
N PRO A 473 -7.33 7.93 -24.81
CA PRO A 473 -6.16 7.09 -24.95
C PRO A 473 -6.18 6.29 -26.25
N THR A 474 -5.04 5.70 -26.59
CA THR A 474 -4.90 4.85 -27.78
C THR A 474 -5.65 3.51 -27.61
N LYS A 475 -5.96 2.85 -28.73
CA LYS A 475 -6.56 1.49 -28.72
C LYS A 475 -5.72 0.47 -27.95
N ALA A 476 -4.39 0.58 -28.02
CA ALA A 476 -3.50 -0.27 -27.21
C ALA A 476 -3.70 -0.08 -25.70
N TRP A 477 -3.91 1.17 -25.26
CA TRP A 477 -4.25 1.47 -23.86
C TRP A 477 -5.57 0.81 -23.47
N ASP A 478 -6.58 0.85 -24.31
CA ASP A 478 -7.89 0.22 -24.04
C ASP A 478 -7.74 -1.31 -23.89
N VAL A 479 -6.93 -1.96 -24.72
CA VAL A 479 -6.63 -3.41 -24.57
C VAL A 479 -6.02 -3.70 -23.23
N PHE A 480 -4.99 -2.96 -22.83
CA PHE A 480 -4.34 -3.16 -21.52
C PHE A 480 -5.27 -2.82 -20.33
N LEU A 481 -6.14 -1.84 -20.47
CA LEU A 481 -7.15 -1.53 -19.46
C LEU A 481 -8.12 -2.71 -19.29
N TRP A 482 -8.59 -3.30 -20.40
CA TRP A 482 -9.45 -4.49 -20.36
C TRP A 482 -8.74 -5.70 -19.74
N ILE A 483 -7.49 -5.96 -20.10
CA ILE A 483 -6.66 -7.01 -19.48
C ILE A 483 -6.57 -6.77 -17.97
N SER A 484 -6.31 -5.53 -17.56
CA SER A 484 -6.21 -5.13 -16.14
C SER A 484 -7.51 -5.42 -15.40
N VAL A 485 -8.62 -4.96 -15.94
CA VAL A 485 -9.93 -5.14 -15.31
C VAL A 485 -10.31 -6.62 -15.27
N SER A 486 -10.07 -7.38 -16.35
CA SER A 486 -10.31 -8.84 -16.37
C SER A 486 -9.49 -9.57 -15.33
N GLY A 487 -8.21 -9.22 -15.16
CA GLY A 487 -7.34 -9.77 -14.10
C GLY A 487 -7.85 -9.47 -12.70
N MET A 488 -8.28 -8.22 -12.45
CA MET A 488 -8.89 -7.84 -11.17
C MET A 488 -10.19 -8.62 -10.89
N PHE A 489 -11.02 -8.86 -11.92
CA PHE A 489 -12.23 -9.68 -11.81
C PHE A 489 -11.90 -11.13 -11.49
N ALA A 490 -10.94 -11.73 -12.20
CA ALA A 490 -10.55 -13.11 -11.99
C ALA A 490 -10.11 -13.35 -10.54
N ILE A 491 -9.24 -12.47 -10.02
CA ILE A 491 -8.73 -12.62 -8.66
C ILE A 491 -9.78 -12.25 -7.61
N GLY A 492 -10.54 -11.18 -7.83
CA GLY A 492 -11.61 -10.78 -6.92
C GLY A 492 -12.72 -11.84 -6.80
N PHE A 493 -13.13 -12.41 -7.92
CA PHE A 493 -14.13 -13.49 -7.95
C PHE A 493 -13.61 -14.76 -7.28
N TRP A 494 -12.37 -15.15 -7.60
CA TRP A 494 -11.76 -16.31 -6.96
C TRP A 494 -11.66 -16.13 -5.44
N THR A 495 -11.25 -14.95 -4.96
CA THR A 495 -11.18 -14.64 -3.53
C THR A 495 -12.56 -14.73 -2.88
N ALA A 496 -13.58 -14.20 -3.53
CA ALA A 496 -14.96 -14.27 -3.02
C ALA A 496 -15.45 -15.72 -2.95
N TYR A 497 -15.21 -16.51 -4.01
CA TYR A 497 -15.58 -17.92 -4.07
C TYR A 497 -14.92 -18.74 -2.96
N ASP A 498 -13.61 -18.58 -2.79
CA ASP A 498 -12.82 -19.29 -1.79
C ASP A 498 -13.26 -18.93 -0.35
N LYS A 499 -13.68 -17.68 -0.08
CA LYS A 499 -14.18 -17.27 1.25
C LYS A 499 -15.63 -17.68 1.53
N LEU A 500 -16.42 -17.94 0.53
CA LEU A 500 -17.83 -18.33 0.69
C LEU A 500 -18.02 -19.85 0.66
N PHE A 501 -17.16 -20.57 -0.06
CA PHE A 501 -17.37 -21.99 -0.37
C PHE A 501 -16.14 -22.88 -0.10
N GLY A 502 -14.97 -22.34 0.14
CA GLY A 502 -13.73 -23.03 0.53
C GLY A 502 -13.52 -22.97 2.03
#